data_ac4eb13cbd0f07c5ce03856eece177ef
#
_entry.id   ac4eb13cbd0f07c5ce03856eece177ef
#
_cell.length_a   1.000
_cell.length_b   1.000
_cell.length_c   1.000
_cell.angle_alpha   90.00
_cell.angle_beta   90.00
_cell.angle_gamma   90.00
#
_symmetry.space_group_name_H-M   'P 1'
#
loop_
_entity.id
_entity.type
_entity.pdbx_description
1 polymer ?
#
loop_
_entity_poly.entity_id
_entity_poly.type
_entity_poly.pdbx_seq_one_letter_code
_entity_poly.pdbx_strand_id
1 'polypeptide(L)'
;MINDKAILVGVDGSHASYKATWWAANYAKHAGLTLQIVCAYSLPSYAAVSFDATYTAMGDDNAAHNDAQEILSKAKAIADEQGVEASTLIVTGDPASVFVELSRNYNLIVIGNRA
;
A
#
# COMPACT_ATOMS: atom_id res chain seq x y z
N MET A 1 5.55 8.73 17.51
CA MET A 1 7.00 8.79 17.22
C MET A 1 7.24 8.58 15.74
N ILE A 2 8.06 9.41 15.13
CA ILE A 2 8.32 9.34 13.69
C ILE A 2 9.36 8.25 13.41
N ASN A 3 9.04 7.39 12.43
CA ASN A 3 9.99 6.39 11.95
C ASN A 3 10.84 7.01 10.85
N ASP A 4 12.02 7.47 11.18
CA ASP A 4 12.92 8.13 10.23
C ASP A 4 13.85 7.16 9.51
N LYS A 5 13.68 5.85 9.76
CA LYS A 5 14.49 4.81 9.11
C LYS A 5 13.75 4.08 8.02
N ALA A 6 12.50 4.45 7.76
CA ALA A 6 11.69 3.82 6.74
C ALA A 6 11.02 4.86 5.86
N ILE A 7 10.80 4.47 4.61
CA ILE A 7 10.03 5.25 3.65
C ILE A 7 8.69 4.58 3.49
N LEU A 8 7.61 5.36 3.54
CA LEU A 8 6.27 4.85 3.29
C LEU A 8 5.97 4.95 1.80
N VAL A 9 5.59 3.83 1.17
CA VAL A 9 5.18 3.85 -0.23
C VAL A 9 3.81 3.21 -0.36
N GLY A 10 2.91 3.91 -1.07
CA GLY A 10 1.56 3.42 -1.30
C GLY A 10 1.45 2.78 -2.67
N VAL A 11 0.81 1.60 -2.72
CA VAL A 11 0.63 0.87 -3.98
C VAL A 11 -0.84 0.54 -4.18
N ASP A 12 -1.27 0.61 -5.43
CA ASP A 12 -2.65 0.31 -5.81
C ASP A 12 -2.74 -0.65 -7.00
N GLY A 13 -1.62 -1.24 -7.38
CA GLY A 13 -1.56 -2.14 -8.52
C GLY A 13 -1.35 -1.46 -9.86
N SER A 14 -1.33 -0.13 -9.89
CA SER A 14 -1.07 0.60 -11.13
C SER A 14 0.40 0.56 -11.48
N HIS A 15 0.69 0.76 -12.77
CA HIS A 15 2.07 0.85 -13.23
C HIS A 15 2.81 1.99 -12.52
N ALA A 16 2.12 3.10 -12.32
CA ALA A 16 2.71 4.25 -11.62
C ALA A 16 3.09 3.91 -10.19
N SER A 17 2.29 3.10 -9.49
CA SER A 17 2.61 2.73 -8.11
C SER A 17 3.81 1.78 -8.05
N TYR A 18 3.98 0.90 -9.03
CA TYR A 18 5.16 0.04 -9.07
C TYR A 18 6.42 0.84 -9.43
N LYS A 19 6.30 1.82 -10.31
CA LYS A 19 7.42 2.73 -10.59
C LYS A 19 7.81 3.51 -9.35
N ALA A 20 6.82 3.98 -8.59
CA ALA A 20 7.07 4.67 -7.33
C ALA A 20 7.77 3.77 -6.33
N THR A 21 7.38 2.50 -6.28
CA THR A 21 8.03 1.51 -5.41
C THR A 21 9.49 1.31 -5.81
N TRP A 22 9.75 1.20 -7.10
CA TRP A 22 11.13 1.06 -7.60
C TRP A 22 11.96 2.28 -7.20
N TRP A 23 11.41 3.48 -7.39
CA TRP A 23 12.10 4.72 -7.05
C TRP A 23 12.39 4.78 -5.55
N ALA A 24 11.39 4.45 -4.73
CA ALA A 24 11.53 4.47 -3.28
C ALA A 24 12.56 3.45 -2.81
N ALA A 25 12.57 2.26 -3.42
CA ALA A 25 13.55 1.23 -3.08
C ALA A 25 14.96 1.69 -3.44
N ASN A 26 15.12 2.30 -4.60
CA ASN A 26 16.42 2.81 -5.03
C ASN A 26 16.91 3.90 -4.07
N TYR A 27 16.03 4.81 -3.69
CA TYR A 27 16.36 5.84 -2.71
C TYR A 27 16.74 5.23 -1.37
N ALA A 28 15.93 4.28 -0.90
CA ALA A 28 16.20 3.62 0.39
C ALA A 28 17.54 2.90 0.39
N LYS A 29 17.86 2.25 -0.70
CA LYS A 29 19.14 1.55 -0.84
C LYS A 29 20.32 2.50 -0.65
N HIS A 30 20.26 3.66 -1.28
CA HIS A 30 21.34 4.63 -1.21
C HIS A 30 21.38 5.38 0.13
N ALA A 31 20.23 5.52 0.77
CA ALA A 31 20.14 6.25 2.03
C ALA A 31 20.25 5.36 3.26
N GLY A 32 20.32 4.03 3.08
CA GLY A 32 20.38 3.10 4.21
C GLY A 32 19.06 2.98 4.95
N LEU A 33 17.94 3.10 4.22
CA LEU A 33 16.61 3.05 4.81
C LEU A 33 15.90 1.76 4.41
N THR A 34 14.79 1.46 5.10
CA THR A 34 13.90 0.36 4.73
C THR A 34 12.63 0.92 4.10
N LEU A 35 11.78 0.02 3.56
CA LEU A 35 10.49 0.42 3.01
C LEU A 35 9.35 -0.13 3.85
N GLN A 36 8.30 0.66 3.99
CA GLN A 36 7.00 0.18 4.44
C GLN A 36 6.05 0.34 3.25
N ILE A 37 5.63 -0.78 2.69
CA ILE A 37 4.76 -0.79 1.51
C ILE A 37 3.32 -1.01 1.97
N VAL A 38 2.43 -0.11 1.59
CA VAL A 38 1.05 -0.14 2.04
C VAL A 38 0.11 -0.21 0.86
N CYS A 39 -0.84 -1.12 0.92
CA CYS A 39 -1.97 -1.16 0.01
C CYS A 39 -3.23 -0.90 0.82
N ALA A 40 -3.90 0.20 0.52
CA ALA A 40 -5.16 0.56 1.17
C ALA A 40 -6.29 0.37 0.19
N TYR A 41 -7.40 -0.18 0.65
CA TYR A 41 -8.58 -0.33 -0.17
C TYR A 41 -9.81 -0.04 0.65
N SER A 42 -10.86 0.47 -0.02
CA SER A 42 -12.12 0.74 0.64
C SER A 42 -13.19 -0.19 0.08
N LEU A 43 -14.11 -0.59 0.96
CA LEU A 43 -15.26 -1.37 0.54
C LEU A 43 -16.37 -0.41 0.09
N PRO A 44 -17.16 -0.78 -0.93
CA PRO A 44 -18.27 0.05 -1.34
C PRO A 44 -19.25 0.24 -0.18
N SER A 45 -19.58 1.48 0.12
CA SER A 45 -20.45 1.79 1.26
C SER A 45 -21.86 1.24 1.08
N TYR A 46 -22.34 1.13 -0.15
CA TYR A 46 -23.67 0.57 -0.39
C TYR A 46 -23.77 -0.90 -0.01
N ALA A 47 -22.65 -1.61 0.02
CA ALA A 47 -22.65 -3.03 0.37
C ALA A 47 -23.01 -3.27 1.83
N ALA A 48 -22.90 -2.26 2.66
CA ALA A 48 -23.20 -2.38 4.09
C ALA A 48 -24.67 -2.17 4.41
N VAL A 49 -25.49 -1.76 3.41
CA VAL A 49 -26.88 -1.34 3.63
C VAL A 49 -27.88 -2.42 3.26
N SER A 50 -27.59 -3.23 2.25
CA SER A 50 -28.53 -4.23 1.74
C SER A 50 -28.34 -5.56 2.44
N PHE A 51 -29.45 -6.27 2.66
CA PHE A 51 -29.42 -7.60 3.26
C PHE A 51 -28.62 -8.58 2.41
N ASP A 52 -28.87 -8.56 1.11
CA ASP A 52 -28.12 -9.41 0.19
C ASP A 52 -26.67 -8.98 0.07
N ALA A 53 -26.41 -7.70 0.30
CA ALA A 53 -25.07 -7.16 0.23
C ALA A 53 -24.16 -7.68 1.34
N THR A 54 -24.72 -8.15 2.45
CA THR A 54 -23.87 -8.72 3.51
C THR A 54 -23.08 -9.91 2.97
N TYR A 55 -23.74 -10.78 2.24
CA TYR A 55 -23.09 -11.93 1.64
C TYR A 55 -22.13 -11.53 0.53
N THR A 56 -22.58 -10.59 -0.32
CA THR A 56 -21.76 -10.08 -1.41
C THR A 56 -20.53 -9.35 -0.87
N ALA A 57 -20.73 -8.57 0.20
CA ALA A 57 -19.63 -7.82 0.80
C ALA A 57 -18.54 -8.74 1.36
N MET A 58 -18.91 -9.89 1.89
CA MET A 58 -17.91 -10.85 2.36
C MET A 58 -17.07 -11.39 1.21
N GLY A 59 -17.71 -11.70 0.08
CA GLY A 59 -17.00 -12.12 -1.11
C GLY A 59 -16.12 -11.02 -1.67
N ASP A 60 -16.65 -9.80 -1.71
CA ASP A 60 -15.90 -8.65 -2.21
C ASP A 60 -14.72 -8.33 -1.31
N ASP A 61 -14.89 -8.43 0.00
CA ASP A 61 -13.82 -8.21 0.94
C ASP A 61 -12.69 -9.21 0.75
N ASN A 62 -13.04 -10.49 0.57
CA ASN A 62 -12.04 -11.52 0.32
C ASN A 62 -11.30 -11.28 -0.99
N ALA A 63 -12.02 -10.90 -2.04
CA ALA A 63 -11.41 -10.62 -3.33
C ALA A 63 -10.49 -9.41 -3.25
N ALA A 64 -10.95 -8.34 -2.60
CA ALA A 64 -10.15 -7.14 -2.44
C ALA A 64 -8.90 -7.40 -1.62
N HIS A 65 -9.04 -8.19 -0.55
CA HIS A 65 -7.91 -8.56 0.29
C HIS A 65 -6.87 -9.38 -0.49
N ASN A 66 -7.35 -10.35 -1.27
CA ASN A 66 -6.46 -11.18 -2.08
C ASN A 66 -5.76 -10.35 -3.15
N ASP A 67 -6.47 -9.42 -3.78
CA ASP A 67 -5.87 -8.51 -4.74
C ASP A 67 -4.79 -7.65 -4.10
N ALA A 68 -5.08 -7.14 -2.90
CA ALA A 68 -4.12 -6.33 -2.17
C ALA A 68 -2.87 -7.12 -1.82
N GLN A 69 -3.03 -8.39 -1.42
CA GLN A 69 -1.89 -9.25 -1.14
C GLN A 69 -1.03 -9.48 -2.39
N GLU A 70 -1.67 -9.68 -3.54
CA GLU A 70 -0.94 -9.86 -4.78
C GLU A 70 -0.19 -8.60 -5.17
N ILE A 71 -0.84 -7.44 -5.03
CA ILE A 71 -0.21 -6.15 -5.30
C ILE A 71 1.02 -5.96 -4.40
N LEU A 72 0.87 -6.26 -3.12
CA LEU A 72 1.98 -6.11 -2.18
C LEU A 72 3.11 -7.08 -2.48
N SER A 73 2.78 -8.31 -2.90
CA SER A 73 3.82 -9.28 -3.25
C SER A 73 4.65 -8.80 -4.43
N LYS A 74 4.01 -8.21 -5.43
CA LYS A 74 4.72 -7.67 -6.59
C LYS A 74 5.59 -6.48 -6.20
N ALA A 75 5.06 -5.61 -5.35
CA ALA A 75 5.82 -4.45 -4.89
C ALA A 75 7.02 -4.88 -4.04
N LYS A 76 6.81 -5.86 -3.16
CA LYS A 76 7.90 -6.36 -2.35
C LYS A 76 8.99 -6.99 -3.19
N ALA A 77 8.62 -7.69 -4.27
CA ALA A 77 9.60 -8.26 -5.19
C ALA A 77 10.49 -7.18 -5.82
N ILE A 78 9.91 -6.02 -6.13
CA ILE A 78 10.68 -4.90 -6.65
C ILE A 78 11.73 -4.44 -5.63
N ALA A 79 11.35 -4.34 -4.37
CA ALA A 79 12.28 -3.95 -3.31
C ALA A 79 13.34 -5.03 -3.09
N ASP A 80 12.94 -6.29 -3.12
CA ASP A 80 13.87 -7.41 -2.94
C ASP A 80 14.94 -7.43 -4.04
N GLU A 81 14.54 -7.12 -5.27
CA GLU A 81 15.50 -7.05 -6.38
C GLU A 81 16.55 -5.97 -6.17
N GLN A 82 16.19 -4.90 -5.46
CA GLN A 82 17.12 -3.82 -5.13
C GLN A 82 17.96 -4.14 -3.89
N GLY A 83 17.65 -5.23 -3.21
CA GLY A 83 18.32 -5.57 -1.97
C GLY A 83 17.87 -4.74 -0.79
N VAL A 84 16.66 -4.20 -0.83
CA VAL A 84 16.11 -3.34 0.21
C VAL A 84 15.13 -4.12 1.07
N GLU A 85 15.30 -4.02 2.39
CA GLU A 85 14.36 -4.63 3.32
C GLU A 85 13.02 -3.90 3.26
N ALA A 86 11.94 -4.65 3.07
CA ALA A 86 10.61 -4.07 2.95
C ALA A 86 9.60 -4.86 3.77
N SER A 87 8.71 -4.14 4.44
CA SER A 87 7.56 -4.70 5.13
C SER A 87 6.30 -4.32 4.35
N THR A 88 5.27 -5.15 4.44
CA THR A 88 4.01 -4.89 3.75
C THR A 88 2.88 -4.74 4.75
N LEU A 89 1.88 -3.93 4.39
CA LEU A 89 0.73 -3.67 5.25
C LEU A 89 -0.51 -3.51 4.39
N ILE A 90 -1.56 -4.22 4.73
CA ILE A 90 -2.88 -4.06 4.11
C ILE A 90 -3.77 -3.31 5.08
N VAL A 91 -4.41 -2.24 4.60
CA VAL A 91 -5.31 -1.44 5.44
C VAL A 91 -6.63 -1.26 4.71
N THR A 92 -7.74 -1.51 5.42
CA THR A 92 -9.07 -1.23 4.90
C THR A 92 -9.42 0.21 5.25
N GLY A 93 -9.78 0.99 4.24
CA GLY A 93 -10.15 2.38 4.43
C GLY A 93 -9.88 3.17 3.18
N ASP A 94 -10.30 4.43 3.18
CA ASP A 94 -10.05 5.33 2.07
C ASP A 94 -8.53 5.56 1.93
N PRO A 95 -7.95 5.28 0.75
CA PRO A 95 -6.48 5.39 0.61
C PRO A 95 -5.92 6.74 1.00
N ALA A 96 -6.56 7.84 0.63
CA ALA A 96 -6.06 9.16 0.98
C ALA A 96 -6.03 9.37 2.49
N SER A 97 -7.10 8.96 3.17
CA SER A 97 -7.17 9.09 4.63
C SER A 97 -6.15 8.21 5.33
N VAL A 98 -5.97 6.99 4.83
CA VAL A 98 -4.99 6.06 5.39
C VAL A 98 -3.58 6.63 5.26
N PHE A 99 -3.23 7.17 4.09
CA PHE A 99 -1.90 7.72 3.89
C PHE A 99 -1.66 8.97 4.72
N VAL A 100 -2.67 9.82 4.89
CA VAL A 100 -2.55 10.98 5.77
C VAL A 100 -2.27 10.52 7.20
N GLU A 101 -3.00 9.53 7.67
CA GLU A 101 -2.82 9.00 9.02
C GLU A 101 -1.43 8.40 9.19
N LEU A 102 -1.03 7.54 8.26
CA LEU A 102 0.27 6.88 8.35
C LEU A 102 1.43 7.85 8.16
N SER A 103 1.23 8.89 7.36
CA SER A 103 2.29 9.84 7.06
C SER A 103 2.85 10.54 8.30
N ARG A 104 2.06 10.60 9.35
CA ARG A 104 2.49 11.22 10.60
C ARG A 104 3.67 10.49 11.24
N ASN A 105 3.90 9.24 10.83
CA ASN A 105 4.94 8.40 11.40
C ASN A 105 6.15 8.24 10.48
N TYR A 106 6.18 8.93 9.33
CA TYR A 106 7.26 8.79 8.36
C TYR A 106 7.69 10.15 7.85
N ASN A 107 8.99 10.28 7.59
CA ASN A 107 9.55 11.53 7.05
C ASN A 107 9.41 11.63 5.54
N LEU A 108 9.28 10.50 4.86
CA LEU A 108 9.17 10.50 3.40
C LEU A 108 8.08 9.54 2.97
N ILE A 109 7.21 10.02 2.10
CA ILE A 109 6.12 9.25 1.53
C ILE A 109 6.23 9.32 0.03
N VAL A 110 6.11 8.17 -0.63
CA VAL A 110 6.16 8.08 -2.08
C VAL A 110 4.86 7.46 -2.57
N ILE A 111 4.19 8.13 -3.50
CA ILE A 111 2.93 7.65 -4.04
C ILE A 111 2.97 7.81 -5.55
N GLY A 112 2.61 6.74 -6.26
CA GLY A 112 2.44 6.81 -7.70
C GLY A 112 1.12 7.46 -8.06
N ASN A 113 1.14 8.33 -9.07
CA ASN A 113 -0.06 9.02 -9.50
C ASN A 113 -0.55 8.42 -10.82
N ARG A 114 -1.84 8.06 -10.83
CA ARG A 114 -2.48 7.45 -11.98
C ARG A 114 -2.80 8.42 -13.11
N ALA A 115 -2.84 9.69 -12.82
CA ALA A 115 -3.31 10.71 -13.76
C ALA A 115 -2.69 10.63 -15.14
#